data_9e943efd691f651073766c01f1e406f5
#
_entry.id   9e943efd691f651073766c01f1e406f5
#
_cell.length_a   1.000
_cell.length_b   1.000
_cell.length_c   1.000
_cell.angle_alpha   90.00
_cell.angle_beta   90.00
_cell.angle_gamma   90.00
#
_symmetry.space_group_name_H-M   'P 1'
#
loop_
_entity.id
_entity.type
_entity.pdbx_description
1 polymer ?
#
loop_
_entity_poly.entity_id
_entity_poly.type
_entity_poly.pdbx_seq_one_letter_code
_entity_poly.pdbx_strand_id
1 'polypeptide(L)'
;VDKIPSFSLNSDDIYTVDLYKEEWIASGFFSNLSSTNLTIREISETYAEENGLEDCILLNDQKNLVEATSGSLYLVQGNLILSPNLDSGCQDFAIRAAFNQWVVNEQQDYSLVEQAVNPFELQKSEEIIILSIENGVQPITNYRKTTYSQLRVGLVFERFLEQLD
;
A
#
# COMPACT_ATOMS: atom_id res chain seq x y z
N VAL A 1 20.99 -8.94 -20.34
CA VAL A 1 19.63 -8.42 -20.22
C VAL A 1 19.13 -8.97 -18.91
N ASP A 2 19.17 -8.16 -17.85
CA ASP A 2 18.62 -8.53 -16.54
C ASP A 2 17.12 -8.76 -16.71
N LYS A 3 16.67 -9.94 -16.28
CA LYS A 3 15.24 -10.25 -16.27
C LYS A 3 14.58 -9.23 -15.35
N ILE A 4 13.60 -8.48 -15.87
CA ILE A 4 12.66 -7.74 -15.07
C ILE A 4 12.08 -8.75 -14.06
N PRO A 5 12.11 -8.46 -12.74
CA PRO A 5 11.52 -9.38 -11.80
C PRO A 5 10.06 -9.60 -12.20
N SER A 6 9.66 -10.87 -12.35
CA SER A 6 8.26 -11.19 -12.60
C SER A 6 7.47 -10.72 -11.38
N PHE A 7 6.61 -9.73 -11.58
CA PHE A 7 5.70 -9.31 -10.54
C PHE A 7 4.83 -10.50 -10.13
N SER A 8 4.79 -10.81 -8.86
CA SER A 8 4.04 -11.94 -8.33
C SER A 8 3.07 -11.48 -7.23
N LEU A 9 1.99 -12.22 -7.09
CA LEU A 9 1.14 -12.13 -5.92
C LEU A 9 1.75 -13.01 -4.82
N ASN A 10 2.13 -12.41 -3.70
CA ASN A 10 2.66 -13.12 -2.53
C ASN A 10 1.50 -13.50 -1.58
N SER A 11 0.82 -14.61 -1.87
CA SER A 11 -0.42 -14.98 -1.15
C SER A 11 -0.24 -15.98 0.00
N ASP A 12 0.93 -16.59 0.12
CA ASP A 12 1.10 -17.80 0.96
C ASP A 12 1.68 -17.52 2.35
N ASP A 13 2.20 -16.31 2.60
CA ASP A 13 2.86 -15.98 3.86
C ASP A 13 1.98 -15.10 4.77
N ILE A 14 2.14 -15.30 6.09
CA ILE A 14 1.58 -14.38 7.07
C ILE A 14 2.31 -13.05 6.93
N TYR A 15 1.55 -11.98 6.69
CA TYR A 15 2.09 -10.64 6.56
C TYR A 15 1.39 -9.70 7.55
N THR A 16 2.06 -9.48 8.67
CA THR A 16 1.54 -8.71 9.81
C THR A 16 2.12 -7.30 9.79
N VAL A 17 1.25 -6.32 9.93
CA VAL A 17 1.64 -4.90 9.98
C VAL A 17 1.07 -4.19 11.20
N ASP A 18 1.70 -3.09 11.61
CA ASP A 18 1.11 -2.09 12.51
C ASP A 18 1.44 -0.67 12.05
N LEU A 19 0.80 0.31 12.68
CA LEU A 19 1.08 1.71 12.43
C LEU A 19 2.41 2.12 13.06
N TYR A 20 3.28 2.75 12.28
CA TYR A 20 4.43 3.47 12.80
C TYR A 20 3.98 4.84 13.31
N LYS A 21 4.27 5.15 14.58
CA LYS A 21 3.73 6.32 15.28
C LYS A 21 4.78 7.24 15.90
N GLU A 22 6.04 6.90 15.72
CA GLU A 22 7.12 7.66 16.36
C GLU A 22 7.44 8.94 15.59
N GLU A 23 7.30 8.90 14.26
CA GLU A 23 7.52 10.04 13.37
C GLU A 23 6.44 10.11 12.28
N TRP A 24 6.26 11.29 11.69
CA TRP A 24 5.22 11.58 10.72
C TRP A 24 5.81 11.97 9.37
N ILE A 25 5.20 11.46 8.30
CA ILE A 25 5.44 11.98 6.96
C ILE A 25 4.79 13.37 6.86
N ALA A 26 5.53 14.36 6.38
CA ALA A 26 4.94 15.66 6.10
C ALA A 26 3.92 15.56 4.96
N SER A 27 2.73 16.13 5.15
CA SER A 27 1.73 16.22 4.07
C SER A 27 2.22 17.10 2.93
N GLY A 28 1.83 16.79 1.70
CA GLY A 28 2.02 17.64 0.53
C GLY A 28 3.10 17.17 -0.44
N PHE A 29 3.27 17.96 -1.49
CA PHE A 29 4.00 17.64 -2.72
C PHE A 29 5.46 17.15 -2.51
N PHE A 30 6.21 17.75 -1.60
CA PHE A 30 7.62 17.36 -1.42
C PHE A 30 7.79 15.93 -0.92
N SER A 31 6.82 15.42 -0.19
CA SER A 31 6.84 14.04 0.31
C SER A 31 6.55 13.00 -0.77
N ASN A 32 6.00 13.42 -1.91
CA ASN A 32 5.78 12.52 -3.06
C ASN A 32 7.08 12.13 -3.77
N LEU A 33 8.16 12.89 -3.54
CA LEU A 33 9.46 12.60 -4.13
C LEU A 33 10.15 11.46 -3.39
N SER A 34 10.67 10.49 -4.13
CA SER A 34 11.32 9.30 -3.56
C SER A 34 12.60 9.58 -2.77
N SER A 35 13.15 10.80 -2.85
CA SER A 35 14.31 11.24 -2.05
C SER A 35 13.93 11.90 -0.73
N THR A 36 12.64 12.17 -0.48
CA THR A 36 12.15 12.84 0.72
C THR A 36 11.65 11.81 1.73
N ASN A 37 11.86 12.07 3.01
CA ASN A 37 11.46 11.19 4.12
C ASN A 37 12.07 9.76 4.09
N LEU A 38 13.18 9.54 3.37
CA LEU A 38 13.85 8.23 3.35
C LEU A 38 14.24 7.77 4.75
N THR A 39 14.76 8.67 5.58
CA THR A 39 15.15 8.35 6.96
C THR A 39 13.96 7.81 7.78
N ILE A 40 12.76 8.38 7.63
CA ILE A 40 11.57 7.89 8.33
C ILE A 40 11.22 6.47 7.86
N ARG A 41 11.34 6.20 6.57
CA ARG A 41 11.10 4.87 5.99
C ARG A 41 12.11 3.84 6.49
N GLU A 42 13.40 4.16 6.48
CA GLU A 42 14.47 3.28 7.00
C GLU A 42 14.29 2.99 8.50
N ILE A 43 13.93 3.99 9.31
CA ILE A 43 13.67 3.80 10.74
C ILE A 43 12.40 2.95 10.95
N SER A 44 11.36 3.15 10.16
CA SER A 44 10.14 2.35 10.27
C SER A 44 10.34 0.89 9.85
N GLU A 45 11.22 0.61 8.90
CA GLU A 45 11.64 -0.75 8.53
C GLU A 45 12.38 -1.42 9.71
N THR A 46 13.34 -0.73 10.31
CA THR A 46 14.04 -1.21 11.50
C THR A 46 13.06 -1.47 12.66
N TYR A 47 12.10 -0.56 12.85
CA TYR A 47 11.06 -0.73 13.87
C TYR A 47 10.21 -1.99 13.60
N ALA A 48 9.84 -2.25 12.35
CA ALA A 48 9.10 -3.45 11.99
C ALA A 48 9.88 -4.72 12.35
N GLU A 49 11.15 -4.80 11.97
CA GLU A 49 12.05 -5.93 12.29
C GLU A 49 12.17 -6.15 13.81
N GLU A 50 12.40 -5.09 14.59
CA GLU A 50 12.54 -5.18 16.05
C GLU A 50 11.26 -5.61 16.76
N ASN A 51 10.09 -5.36 16.16
CA ASN A 51 8.78 -5.71 16.71
C ASN A 51 8.16 -6.97 16.10
N GLY A 52 8.88 -7.69 15.24
CA GLY A 52 8.39 -8.91 14.61
C GLY A 52 7.22 -8.69 13.66
N LEU A 53 7.23 -7.55 12.98
CA LEU A 53 6.30 -7.19 11.92
C LEU A 53 6.97 -7.36 10.56
N GLU A 54 6.21 -7.67 9.53
CA GLU A 54 6.70 -7.72 8.16
C GLU A 54 6.80 -6.33 7.53
N ASP A 55 5.96 -5.38 7.99
CA ASP A 55 5.97 -4.00 7.49
C ASP A 55 5.31 -3.02 8.47
N CYS A 56 5.47 -1.73 8.22
CA CYS A 56 4.78 -0.66 8.92
C CYS A 56 3.91 0.17 7.97
N ILE A 57 2.79 0.64 8.48
CA ILE A 57 1.96 1.64 7.79
C ILE A 57 2.29 3.02 8.37
N LEU A 58 2.69 3.94 7.50
CA LEU A 58 3.11 5.29 7.85
C LEU A 58 1.92 6.24 7.94
N LEU A 59 2.02 7.20 8.83
CA LEU A 59 1.05 8.27 9.04
C LEU A 59 1.65 9.62 8.69
N ASN A 60 0.80 10.56 8.31
CA ASN A 60 1.22 11.95 8.14
C ASN A 60 0.96 12.80 9.40
N ASP A 61 1.37 14.06 9.34
CA ASP A 61 1.19 15.07 10.38
C ASP A 61 -0.29 15.34 10.74
N GLN A 62 -1.24 14.95 9.86
CA GLN A 62 -2.68 15.00 10.12
C GLN A 62 -3.24 13.65 10.63
N LYS A 63 -2.38 12.67 10.88
CA LYS A 63 -2.71 11.31 11.33
C LYS A 63 -3.54 10.50 10.33
N ASN A 64 -3.45 10.82 9.05
CA ASN A 64 -3.98 10.00 7.98
C ASN A 64 -2.94 8.98 7.51
N LEU A 65 -3.41 7.88 6.93
CA LEU A 65 -2.56 6.88 6.30
C LEU A 65 -1.84 7.49 5.10
N VAL A 66 -0.59 7.10 4.90
CA VAL A 66 0.24 7.55 3.78
C VAL A 66 0.53 6.38 2.84
N GLU A 67 1.26 5.41 3.30
CA GLU A 67 1.71 4.24 2.55
C GLU A 67 2.21 3.17 3.53
N ALA A 68 2.50 1.97 3.06
CA ALA A 68 3.37 1.05 3.78
C ALA A 68 4.84 1.44 3.57
N THR A 69 5.74 1.03 4.45
CA THR A 69 7.16 1.30 4.27
C THR A 69 7.67 0.74 2.94
N SER A 70 7.18 -0.45 2.53
CA SER A 70 7.58 -1.13 1.30
C SER A 70 6.84 -0.71 0.03
N GLY A 71 5.73 0.06 0.11
CA GLY A 71 5.00 0.42 -1.10
C GLY A 71 3.66 1.12 -0.88
N SER A 72 2.94 1.29 -1.98
CA SER A 72 1.65 1.98 -2.02
C SER A 72 0.55 1.15 -1.39
N LEU A 73 -0.31 1.78 -0.59
CA LEU A 73 -1.36 1.13 0.21
C LEU A 73 -2.73 1.24 -0.47
N TYR A 74 -3.43 0.11 -0.52
CA TYR A 74 -4.80 0.00 -1.03
C TYR A 74 -5.69 -0.74 -0.03
N LEU A 75 -6.83 -0.15 0.30
CA LEU A 75 -7.82 -0.69 1.20
C LEU A 75 -9.09 -1.03 0.41
N VAL A 76 -9.61 -2.23 0.59
CA VAL A 76 -10.75 -2.72 -0.18
C VAL A 76 -11.96 -2.88 0.71
N GLN A 77 -13.08 -2.27 0.28
CA GLN A 77 -14.37 -2.31 0.95
C GLN A 77 -15.45 -2.64 -0.11
N GLY A 78 -15.80 -3.90 -0.24
CA GLY A 78 -16.66 -4.37 -1.33
C GLY A 78 -16.03 -4.06 -2.69
N ASN A 79 -16.68 -3.24 -3.49
CA ASN A 79 -16.19 -2.82 -4.80
C ASN A 79 -15.42 -1.49 -4.79
N LEU A 80 -15.22 -0.91 -3.61
CA LEU A 80 -14.48 0.32 -3.44
C LEU A 80 -13.02 0.02 -3.06
N ILE A 81 -12.09 0.58 -3.80
CA ILE A 81 -10.66 0.59 -3.50
C ILE A 81 -10.30 2.01 -3.04
N LEU A 82 -9.87 2.13 -1.79
CA LEU A 82 -9.36 3.38 -1.22
C LEU A 82 -7.83 3.38 -1.28
N SER A 83 -7.25 4.50 -1.67
CA SER A 83 -5.80 4.72 -1.58
C SER A 83 -5.52 6.11 -1.04
N PRO A 84 -4.51 6.29 -0.20
CA PRO A 84 -4.06 7.62 0.19
C PRO A 84 -3.71 8.46 -1.04
N ASN A 85 -4.18 9.70 -1.08
CA ASN A 85 -3.87 10.63 -2.17
C ASN A 85 -2.46 11.24 -2.02
N LEU A 86 -1.96 11.84 -3.07
CA LEU A 86 -0.64 12.49 -3.08
C LEU A 86 -0.54 13.61 -2.04
N ASP A 87 -1.63 14.33 -1.77
CA ASP A 87 -1.66 15.39 -0.75
C ASP A 87 -1.41 14.85 0.66
N SER A 88 -1.68 13.57 0.90
CA SER A 88 -1.34 12.91 2.16
C SER A 88 0.17 12.68 2.35
N GLY A 89 0.97 12.84 1.30
CA GLY A 89 2.42 12.70 1.33
C GLY A 89 2.95 11.34 0.90
N CYS A 90 2.12 10.46 0.33
CA CYS A 90 2.60 9.19 -0.24
C CYS A 90 3.50 9.43 -1.45
N GLN A 91 4.41 8.48 -1.72
CA GLN A 91 5.29 8.57 -2.87
C GLN A 91 4.51 8.38 -4.18
N ASP A 92 4.87 9.18 -5.17
CA ASP A 92 4.30 9.08 -6.52
C ASP A 92 5.07 8.04 -7.35
N PHE A 93 4.90 6.76 -6.98
CA PHE A 93 5.51 5.66 -7.71
C PHE A 93 4.84 5.46 -9.08
N ALA A 94 5.64 5.21 -10.10
CA ALA A 94 5.14 4.93 -11.45
C ALA A 94 4.15 3.75 -11.49
N ILE A 95 4.42 2.68 -10.73
CA ILE A 95 3.53 1.51 -10.65
C ILE A 95 2.18 1.87 -10.00
N ARG A 96 2.18 2.77 -8.99
CA ARG A 96 0.96 3.28 -8.37
C ARG A 96 0.11 4.06 -9.38
N ALA A 97 0.73 4.99 -10.09
CA ALA A 97 0.05 5.81 -11.10
C ALA A 97 -0.52 4.93 -12.22
N ALA A 98 0.25 3.95 -12.71
CA ALA A 98 -0.17 3.01 -13.74
C ALA A 98 -1.35 2.16 -13.28
N PHE A 99 -1.30 1.59 -12.07
CA PHE A 99 -2.40 0.81 -11.50
C PHE A 99 -3.67 1.65 -11.33
N ASN A 100 -3.55 2.85 -10.74
CA ASN A 100 -4.70 3.72 -10.53
C ASN A 100 -5.38 4.08 -11.85
N GLN A 101 -4.62 4.42 -12.88
CA GLN A 101 -5.14 4.70 -14.21
C GLN A 101 -5.81 3.48 -14.84
N TRP A 102 -5.20 2.30 -14.70
CA TRP A 102 -5.73 1.07 -15.24
C TRP A 102 -7.07 0.68 -14.59
N VAL A 103 -7.18 0.77 -13.25
CA VAL A 103 -8.45 0.49 -12.55
C VAL A 103 -9.56 1.41 -13.05
N VAL A 104 -9.29 2.69 -13.17
CA VAL A 104 -10.29 3.67 -13.64
C VAL A 104 -10.76 3.39 -15.07
N ASN A 105 -9.84 2.96 -15.95
CA ASN A 105 -10.14 2.76 -17.37
C ASN A 105 -10.71 1.39 -17.70
N GLU A 106 -10.23 0.33 -17.04
CA GLU A 106 -10.44 -1.05 -17.47
C GLU A 106 -11.32 -1.86 -16.49
N GLN A 107 -11.41 -1.44 -15.22
CA GLN A 107 -12.11 -2.21 -14.19
C GLN A 107 -13.48 -1.61 -13.85
N GLN A 108 -14.51 -1.98 -14.59
CA GLN A 108 -15.87 -1.47 -14.38
C GLN A 108 -16.53 -1.94 -13.07
N ASP A 109 -16.04 -3.06 -12.51
CA ASP A 109 -16.60 -3.65 -11.28
C ASP A 109 -16.05 -2.99 -10.01
N TYR A 110 -14.99 -2.18 -10.12
CA TYR A 110 -14.34 -1.52 -9.00
C TYR A 110 -14.26 -0.01 -9.19
N SER A 111 -14.41 0.71 -8.08
CA SER A 111 -14.21 2.16 -8.02
C SER A 111 -12.96 2.45 -7.20
N LEU A 112 -11.98 3.12 -7.79
CA LEU A 112 -10.81 3.62 -7.07
C LEU A 112 -11.06 5.06 -6.62
N VAL A 113 -10.83 5.32 -5.33
CA VAL A 113 -10.89 6.66 -4.75
C VAL A 113 -9.58 6.98 -4.04
N GLU A 114 -8.93 8.03 -4.49
CA GLU A 114 -7.74 8.60 -3.87
C GLU A 114 -8.15 9.76 -2.97
N GLN A 115 -7.94 9.62 -1.67
CA GLN A 115 -8.33 10.62 -0.67
C GLN A 115 -7.45 10.53 0.58
N ALA A 116 -7.61 11.47 1.51
CA ALA A 116 -7.09 11.30 2.86
C ALA A 116 -7.81 10.12 3.53
N VAL A 117 -7.06 9.13 3.99
CA VAL A 117 -7.59 7.88 4.56
C VAL A 117 -7.30 7.83 6.05
N ASN A 118 -8.37 7.75 6.84
CA ASN A 118 -8.24 7.63 8.30
C ASN A 118 -7.81 6.21 8.68
N PRO A 119 -6.95 6.03 9.72
CA PRO A 119 -6.55 4.70 10.20
C PRO A 119 -7.69 3.76 10.60
N PHE A 120 -8.86 4.27 10.96
CA PHE A 120 -10.03 3.42 11.24
C PHE A 120 -10.54 2.65 10.00
N GLU A 121 -10.21 3.12 8.79
CA GLU A 121 -10.57 2.41 7.56
C GLU A 121 -9.85 1.06 7.45
N LEU A 122 -8.68 0.89 8.09
CA LEU A 122 -8.00 -0.40 8.16
C LEU A 122 -8.91 -1.49 8.77
N GLN A 123 -9.62 -1.17 9.85
CA GLN A 123 -10.50 -2.14 10.53
C GLN A 123 -11.81 -2.42 9.78
N LYS A 124 -12.23 -1.53 8.89
CA LYS A 124 -13.45 -1.68 8.09
C LYS A 124 -13.20 -2.41 6.77
N SER A 125 -11.94 -2.49 6.35
CA SER A 125 -11.57 -3.08 5.08
C SER A 125 -11.63 -4.60 5.13
N GLU A 126 -12.03 -5.22 4.03
CA GLU A 126 -12.06 -6.67 3.87
C GLU A 126 -10.68 -7.20 3.46
N GLU A 127 -9.97 -6.43 2.64
CA GLU A 127 -8.63 -6.72 2.17
C GLU A 127 -7.77 -5.45 2.19
N ILE A 128 -6.48 -5.62 2.44
CA ILE A 128 -5.49 -4.55 2.34
C ILE A 128 -4.30 -5.06 1.55
N ILE A 129 -3.84 -4.25 0.60
CA ILE A 129 -2.80 -4.63 -0.35
C ILE A 129 -1.72 -3.57 -0.39
N ILE A 130 -0.49 -4.02 -0.47
CA ILE A 130 0.68 -3.20 -0.74
C ILE A 130 1.13 -3.49 -2.17
N LEU A 131 1.31 -2.44 -2.98
CA LEU A 131 1.83 -2.54 -4.33
C LEU A 131 3.20 -1.85 -4.42
N SER A 132 4.22 -2.60 -4.85
CA SER A 132 5.56 -2.07 -5.06
C SER A 132 6.23 -2.68 -6.28
N ILE A 133 7.27 -2.01 -6.81
CA ILE A 133 8.06 -2.54 -7.92
C ILE A 133 8.93 -3.72 -7.45
N GLU A 134 9.40 -3.67 -6.21
CA GLU A 134 10.35 -4.67 -5.68
C GLU A 134 9.65 -5.98 -5.30
N ASN A 135 8.49 -5.88 -4.63
CA ASN A 135 7.80 -7.03 -4.06
C ASN A 135 6.50 -7.41 -4.82
N GLY A 136 6.15 -6.65 -5.88
CA GLY A 136 4.91 -6.89 -6.60
C GLY A 136 3.68 -6.55 -5.76
N VAL A 137 2.77 -7.51 -5.64
CA VAL A 137 1.52 -7.39 -4.89
C VAL A 137 1.63 -8.20 -3.60
N GLN A 138 1.56 -7.51 -2.47
CA GLN A 138 1.62 -8.11 -1.14
C GLN A 138 0.32 -7.86 -0.37
N PRO A 139 -0.54 -8.87 -0.21
CA PRO A 139 -1.68 -8.79 0.70
C PRO A 139 -1.23 -8.74 2.16
N ILE A 140 -1.85 -7.87 2.94
CA ILE A 140 -1.70 -7.86 4.40
C ILE A 140 -2.66 -8.91 4.97
N THR A 141 -2.15 -9.79 5.84
CA THR A 141 -2.97 -10.80 6.50
C THR A 141 -3.47 -10.33 7.86
N ASN A 142 -2.67 -9.58 8.58
CA ASN A 142 -2.95 -9.20 9.96
C ASN A 142 -2.60 -7.75 10.26
N TYR A 143 -3.51 -7.08 10.93
CA TYR A 143 -3.29 -5.78 11.57
C TYR A 143 -3.88 -5.83 12.98
N ARG A 144 -3.03 -5.85 13.99
CA ARG A 144 -3.42 -6.01 15.40
C ARG A 144 -4.27 -7.27 15.63
N LYS A 145 -5.56 -7.08 15.95
CA LYS A 145 -6.54 -8.17 16.18
C LYS A 145 -7.38 -8.49 14.94
N THR A 146 -7.18 -7.77 13.86
CA THR A 146 -7.94 -7.92 12.61
C THR A 146 -7.16 -8.83 11.66
N THR A 147 -7.85 -9.84 11.13
CA THR A 147 -7.35 -10.71 10.06
C THR A 147 -8.12 -10.41 8.79
N TYR A 148 -7.41 -10.26 7.68
CA TYR A 148 -7.99 -9.92 6.37
C TYR A 148 -8.15 -11.15 5.49
N SER A 149 -9.19 -11.12 4.64
CA SER A 149 -9.31 -12.09 3.56
C SER A 149 -8.37 -11.73 2.40
N GLN A 150 -8.02 -12.72 1.57
CA GLN A 150 -7.09 -12.52 0.45
C GLN A 150 -7.76 -12.86 -0.91
N LEU A 151 -9.09 -12.93 -0.97
CA LEU A 151 -9.78 -13.69 -2.01
C LEU A 151 -10.23 -12.91 -3.24
N ARG A 152 -10.40 -11.58 -3.19
CA ARG A 152 -11.06 -10.84 -4.28
C ARG A 152 -10.14 -9.96 -5.08
N VAL A 153 -9.36 -9.14 -4.41
CA VAL A 153 -8.63 -8.06 -5.07
C VAL A 153 -7.25 -8.49 -5.51
N GLY A 154 -6.69 -9.54 -4.90
CA GLY A 154 -5.53 -10.21 -5.48
C GLY A 154 -5.69 -10.45 -6.98
N LEU A 155 -6.86 -10.95 -7.42
CA LEU A 155 -7.16 -11.19 -8.82
C LEU A 155 -7.18 -9.90 -9.69
N VAL A 156 -7.57 -8.75 -9.14
CA VAL A 156 -7.53 -7.48 -9.87
C VAL A 156 -6.09 -7.04 -10.08
N PHE A 157 -5.26 -7.15 -9.04
CA PHE A 157 -3.85 -6.83 -9.11
C PHE A 157 -3.08 -7.81 -10.02
N GLU A 158 -3.41 -9.10 -9.99
CA GLU A 158 -2.83 -10.09 -10.92
C GLU A 158 -3.11 -9.73 -12.37
N ARG A 159 -4.35 -9.39 -12.71
CA ARG A 159 -4.72 -8.94 -14.07
C ARG A 159 -3.97 -7.69 -14.51
N PHE A 160 -3.73 -6.76 -13.58
CA PHE A 160 -2.91 -5.60 -13.88
C PHE A 160 -1.47 -6.00 -14.18
N LEU A 161 -0.88 -6.88 -13.36
CA LEU A 161 0.49 -7.34 -13.56
C LEU A 161 0.68 -8.09 -14.88
N GLU A 162 -0.31 -8.92 -15.29
CA GLU A 162 -0.32 -9.62 -16.57
C GLU A 162 -0.26 -8.67 -17.79
N GLN A 163 -0.65 -7.41 -17.63
CA GLN A 163 -0.58 -6.42 -18.72
C GLN A 163 0.77 -5.68 -18.77
N LEU A 164 1.59 -5.82 -17.74
CA LEU A 164 2.93 -5.21 -17.70
C LEU A 164 4.00 -6.10 -18.34
N ASP A 165 3.71 -7.40 -18.51
CA ASP A 165 4.56 -8.37 -19.21
C ASP A 165 4.36 -8.29 -20.74
#